data_50f4dce7ad106fd0c43a77dd9cb76cb0
#
_entry.id   50f4dce7ad106fd0c43a77dd9cb76cb0
#
_cell.length_a   1.000
_cell.length_b   1.000
_cell.length_c   1.000
_cell.angle_alpha   90.00
_cell.angle_beta   90.00
_cell.angle_gamma   90.00
#
_symmetry.space_group_name_H-M   'P 1'
#
loop_
_entity.id
_entity.type
_entity.pdbx_description
1 polymer ?
#
loop_
_entity_poly.entity_id
_entity_poly.type
_entity_poly.pdbx_seq_one_letter_code
_entity_poly.pdbx_strand_id
1 'polypeptide(L)'
;MVDVDADDGKTIETRETGKFLKVLERLSCSLVISTRPNRLVMLGVVDNAPVLTQCHFYRFFRPMGMTYDSDRMAIATLNELFIFANVSGIAQDLPGKENYHDAVFVPRTMHFTGTCDLHDMVFDGPSVLAVNTRYSCICLFDGQYNFTPVWHPPFITELAPEDRCHLNGMAFADGRVCYATMLGVSNEPNGWRDGMAEGGVLMEVPTVRRHVEAAQ
;
A
#
# COMPACT_ATOMS: atom_id res chain seq x y z
N MET A 1 -12.82 25.45 -10.01
CA MET A 1 -12.20 24.81 -11.20
C MET A 1 -10.70 24.81 -10.92
N VAL A 2 -10.18 23.75 -10.34
CA VAL A 2 -8.73 23.61 -10.13
C VAL A 2 -8.22 22.97 -11.40
N ASP A 3 -7.54 23.78 -12.22
CA ASP A 3 -6.81 23.27 -13.39
C ASP A 3 -5.75 22.31 -12.88
N VAL A 4 -5.97 21.05 -13.11
CA VAL A 4 -5.00 20.01 -12.83
C VAL A 4 -4.13 19.91 -14.05
N ASP A 5 -2.99 20.56 -14.00
CA ASP A 5 -1.95 20.44 -15.02
C ASP A 5 -1.67 18.95 -15.25
N ALA A 6 -2.05 18.50 -16.44
CA ALA A 6 -1.77 17.16 -16.90
C ALA A 6 -0.25 16.97 -16.93
N ASP A 7 0.26 16.15 -16.03
CA ASP A 7 1.63 15.66 -16.11
C ASP A 7 1.72 14.88 -17.43
N ASP A 8 2.50 15.38 -18.38
CA ASP A 8 2.86 14.84 -19.71
C ASP A 8 1.74 14.58 -20.74
N GLY A 9 0.52 15.05 -20.51
CA GLY A 9 -0.55 15.00 -21.54
C GLY A 9 -1.01 13.60 -21.97
N LYS A 10 -0.62 12.53 -21.27
CA LYS A 10 -1.02 11.16 -21.62
C LYS A 10 -2.33 10.80 -20.94
N THR A 11 -3.35 10.62 -21.75
CA THR A 11 -4.62 10.03 -21.33
C THR A 11 -4.41 8.56 -20.99
N ILE A 12 -4.92 8.11 -19.83
CA ILE A 12 -4.94 6.67 -19.52
C ILE A 12 -6.06 6.04 -20.36
N GLU A 13 -5.65 5.24 -21.35
CA GLU A 13 -6.60 4.41 -22.07
C GLU A 13 -6.90 3.15 -21.27
N THR A 14 -8.17 2.90 -21.02
CA THR A 14 -8.62 1.64 -20.42
C THR A 14 -9.13 0.70 -21.50
N ARG A 15 -8.64 -0.53 -21.49
CA ARG A 15 -9.21 -1.62 -22.29
C ARG A 15 -9.70 -2.69 -21.33
N GLU A 16 -10.96 -3.05 -21.48
CA GLU A 16 -11.57 -4.07 -20.66
C GLU A 16 -12.00 -5.27 -21.49
N THR A 17 -12.09 -6.44 -20.86
CA THR A 17 -12.45 -7.72 -21.49
C THR A 17 -13.97 -8.00 -21.44
N GLY A 18 -14.81 -7.00 -21.25
CA GLY A 18 -16.27 -7.10 -21.29
C GLY A 18 -16.96 -7.81 -20.12
N LYS A 19 -16.19 -8.49 -19.26
CA LYS A 19 -16.72 -9.16 -18.05
C LYS A 19 -16.27 -8.52 -16.76
N PHE A 20 -15.19 -7.76 -16.79
CA PHE A 20 -14.54 -7.21 -15.60
C PHE A 20 -15.42 -6.18 -14.89
N LEU A 21 -16.02 -5.26 -15.65
CA LEU A 21 -16.94 -4.26 -15.08
C LEU A 21 -18.16 -4.90 -14.43
N LYS A 22 -18.71 -5.97 -15.03
CA LYS A 22 -19.82 -6.73 -14.42
C LYS A 22 -19.45 -7.39 -13.10
N VAL A 23 -18.17 -7.75 -12.93
CA VAL A 23 -17.68 -8.26 -11.65
C VAL A 23 -17.65 -7.17 -10.60
N LEU A 24 -17.11 -5.99 -10.94
CA LEU A 24 -17.08 -4.84 -10.02
C LEU A 24 -18.49 -4.40 -9.62
N GLU A 25 -19.38 -4.29 -10.59
CA GLU A 25 -20.79 -3.95 -10.38
C GLU A 25 -21.47 -4.97 -9.46
N ARG A 26 -21.34 -6.26 -9.76
CA ARG A 26 -21.91 -7.35 -8.95
C ARG A 26 -21.37 -7.38 -7.52
N LEU A 27 -20.10 -7.01 -7.34
CA LEU A 27 -19.45 -6.94 -6.03
C LEU A 27 -19.69 -5.59 -5.34
N SER A 28 -20.33 -4.63 -6.02
CA SER A 28 -20.50 -3.26 -5.54
C SER A 28 -19.19 -2.67 -5.02
N CYS A 29 -18.11 -2.81 -5.78
CA CYS A 29 -16.78 -2.37 -5.38
C CYS A 29 -16.10 -1.52 -6.45
N SER A 30 -15.21 -0.65 -5.99
CA SER A 30 -14.26 0.09 -6.81
C SER A 30 -12.84 -0.44 -6.56
N LEU A 31 -11.92 -0.17 -7.47
CA LEU A 31 -10.52 -0.52 -7.33
C LEU A 31 -9.67 0.74 -7.18
N VAL A 32 -8.71 0.66 -6.29
CA VAL A 32 -7.61 1.62 -6.20
C VAL A 32 -6.34 0.91 -6.63
N ILE A 33 -5.65 1.46 -7.61
CA ILE A 33 -4.51 0.82 -8.27
C ILE A 33 -3.31 1.78 -8.23
N SER A 34 -2.23 1.35 -7.59
CA SER A 34 -0.95 2.03 -7.72
C SER A 34 -0.27 1.64 -9.04
N THR A 35 0.25 2.61 -9.76
CA THR A 35 0.88 2.37 -11.06
C THR A 35 2.28 3.00 -11.12
N ARG A 36 3.14 2.39 -11.92
CA ARG A 36 4.37 3.06 -12.37
C ARG A 36 4.09 3.71 -13.74
N PRO A 37 4.50 4.96 -13.97
CA PRO A 37 5.12 5.90 -13.07
C PRO A 37 4.11 6.78 -12.31
N ASN A 38 4.25 6.86 -10.99
CA ASN A 38 3.76 7.96 -10.14
C ASN A 38 2.24 8.24 -10.14
N ARG A 39 1.38 7.26 -10.37
CA ARG A 39 -0.07 7.47 -10.42
C ARG A 39 -0.82 6.54 -9.49
N LEU A 40 -1.84 7.09 -8.89
CA LEU A 40 -2.92 6.33 -8.27
C LEU A 40 -4.15 6.45 -9.16
N VAL A 41 -4.71 5.32 -9.54
CA VAL A 41 -5.90 5.25 -10.39
C VAL A 41 -7.04 4.64 -9.59
N MET A 42 -8.18 5.30 -9.61
CA MET A 42 -9.42 4.76 -9.04
C MET A 42 -10.34 4.37 -10.20
N LEU A 43 -10.78 3.13 -10.20
CA LEU A 43 -11.72 2.58 -11.16
C LEU A 43 -13.01 2.20 -10.45
N GLY A 44 -14.08 2.89 -10.75
CA GLY A 44 -15.42 2.56 -10.29
C GLY A 44 -16.33 2.17 -11.46
N VAL A 45 -17.57 1.81 -11.16
CA VAL A 45 -18.62 1.51 -12.14
C VAL A 45 -19.86 2.34 -11.80
N VAL A 46 -20.35 3.12 -12.75
CA VAL A 46 -21.59 3.90 -12.63
C VAL A 46 -22.43 3.59 -13.88
N ASP A 47 -23.68 3.17 -13.68
CA ASP A 47 -24.63 2.86 -14.77
C ASP A 47 -24.05 1.94 -15.86
N ASN A 48 -23.38 0.86 -15.46
CA ASN A 48 -22.71 -0.10 -16.35
C ASN A 48 -21.56 0.49 -17.19
N ALA A 49 -21.07 1.68 -16.86
CA ALA A 49 -19.93 2.30 -17.52
C ALA A 49 -18.73 2.41 -16.55
N PRO A 50 -17.51 2.19 -17.02
CA PRO A 50 -16.33 2.42 -16.21
C PRO A 50 -16.17 3.91 -15.94
N VAL A 51 -16.00 4.28 -14.68
CA VAL A 51 -15.61 5.62 -14.30
C VAL A 51 -14.18 5.58 -13.82
N LEU A 52 -13.30 6.22 -14.56
CA LEU A 52 -11.91 6.38 -14.20
C LEU A 52 -11.74 7.73 -13.51
N THR A 53 -11.37 7.68 -12.24
CA THR A 53 -11.01 8.87 -11.48
C THR A 53 -9.54 8.81 -11.17
N GLN A 54 -8.79 9.80 -11.59
CA GLN A 54 -7.39 9.96 -11.19
C GLN A 54 -7.34 10.75 -9.88
N CYS A 55 -6.54 10.28 -8.94
CA CYS A 55 -6.21 11.06 -7.76
C CYS A 55 -5.17 12.12 -8.15
N HIS A 56 -5.58 13.38 -8.26
CA HIS A 56 -4.72 14.48 -8.68
C HIS A 56 -4.12 15.28 -7.51
N PHE A 57 -4.51 14.99 -6.28
CA PHE A 57 -4.15 15.83 -5.13
C PHE A 57 -2.69 15.70 -4.70
N TYR A 58 -2.05 14.56 -4.98
CA TYR A 58 -0.64 14.34 -4.68
C TYR A 58 0.03 13.60 -5.82
N ARG A 59 1.20 14.07 -6.21
CA ARG A 59 2.12 13.29 -7.03
C ARG A 59 2.71 12.21 -6.12
N PHE A 60 2.13 11.04 -6.13
CA PHE A 60 2.67 9.90 -5.42
C PHE A 60 3.93 9.43 -6.16
N PHE A 61 5.08 9.78 -5.62
CA PHE A 61 6.33 9.36 -6.23
C PHE A 61 6.59 7.88 -5.95
N ARG A 62 6.48 7.04 -7.00
CA ARG A 62 6.61 5.58 -6.91
C ARG A 62 5.64 4.96 -5.88
N PRO A 63 4.34 5.11 -6.03
CA PRO A 63 3.41 4.47 -5.12
C PRO A 63 3.53 2.95 -5.25
N MET A 64 3.53 2.24 -4.13
CA MET A 64 3.71 0.79 -4.07
C MET A 64 2.66 0.15 -3.18
N GLY A 65 3.00 -0.19 -1.95
CA GLY A 65 2.09 -0.82 -1.01
C GLY A 65 0.89 0.08 -0.67
N MET A 66 -0.24 -0.54 -0.53
CA MET A 66 -1.48 0.12 -0.12
C MET A 66 -2.29 -0.79 0.77
N THR A 67 -3.03 -0.19 1.70
CA THR A 67 -4.03 -0.89 2.48
C THR A 67 -5.26 -0.04 2.70
N TYR A 68 -6.37 -0.69 2.93
CA TYR A 68 -7.66 -0.06 3.16
C TYR A 68 -8.40 -0.80 4.27
N ASP A 69 -9.02 -0.06 5.15
CA ASP A 69 -10.14 -0.48 5.98
C ASP A 69 -11.32 0.48 5.76
N SER A 70 -12.48 0.21 6.32
CA SER A 70 -13.71 0.98 6.06
C SER A 70 -13.55 2.50 6.22
N ASP A 71 -12.64 2.94 7.09
CA ASP A 71 -12.50 4.33 7.51
C ASP A 71 -11.22 4.98 6.99
N ARG A 72 -10.25 4.19 6.54
CA ARG A 72 -8.90 4.70 6.23
C ARG A 72 -8.31 3.99 5.02
N MET A 73 -7.43 4.70 4.34
CA MET A 73 -6.54 4.16 3.31
C MET A 73 -5.12 4.61 3.60
N ALA A 74 -4.16 3.70 3.48
CA ALA A 74 -2.76 4.04 3.52
C ALA A 74 -2.10 3.76 2.18
N ILE A 75 -1.18 4.63 1.77
CA ILE A 75 -0.43 4.54 0.52
C ILE A 75 1.04 4.81 0.83
N ALA A 76 1.89 3.85 0.50
CA ALA A 76 3.33 4.03 0.55
C ALA A 76 3.85 4.60 -0.77
N THR A 77 4.79 5.52 -0.67
CA THR A 77 5.57 6.06 -1.77
C THR A 77 7.05 5.75 -1.56
N LEU A 78 7.93 6.33 -2.36
CA LEU A 78 9.37 6.10 -2.18
C LEU A 78 9.87 6.44 -0.78
N ASN A 79 9.42 7.58 -0.22
CA ASN A 79 9.95 8.14 1.03
C ASN A 79 8.90 8.49 2.07
N GLU A 80 7.61 8.30 1.75
CA GLU A 80 6.51 8.68 2.61
C GLU A 80 5.47 7.56 2.71
N LEU A 81 4.78 7.54 3.83
CA LEU A 81 3.56 6.78 4.06
C LEU A 81 2.43 7.77 4.35
N PHE A 82 1.46 7.84 3.46
CA PHE A 82 0.27 8.67 3.61
C PHE A 82 -0.87 7.87 4.22
N ILE A 83 -1.59 8.47 5.17
CA ILE A 83 -2.83 7.93 5.72
C ILE A 83 -3.95 8.92 5.42
N PHE A 84 -5.00 8.42 4.79
CA PHE A 84 -6.22 9.14 4.44
C PHE A 84 -7.37 8.66 5.31
N ALA A 85 -8.22 9.58 5.74
CA ALA A 85 -9.50 9.23 6.34
C ALA A 85 -10.61 9.28 5.29
N ASN A 86 -11.52 8.32 5.33
CA ASN A 86 -12.76 8.38 4.57
C ASN A 86 -13.73 9.32 5.27
N VAL A 87 -14.11 10.39 4.60
CA VAL A 87 -15.08 11.38 5.08
C VAL A 87 -16.37 11.23 4.26
N SER A 88 -16.98 10.06 4.35
CA SER A 88 -18.19 9.70 3.60
C SER A 88 -19.35 10.68 3.77
N GLY A 89 -19.45 11.34 4.94
CA GLY A 89 -20.50 12.32 5.22
C GLY A 89 -20.51 13.56 4.32
N ILE A 90 -19.40 13.87 3.65
CA ILE A 90 -19.32 14.99 2.69
C ILE A 90 -19.27 14.51 1.22
N ALA A 91 -19.22 13.21 0.99
CA ALA A 91 -19.06 12.66 -0.35
C ALA A 91 -20.23 13.03 -1.28
N GLN A 92 -21.44 13.00 -0.73
CA GLN A 92 -22.67 13.30 -1.48
C GLN A 92 -22.87 14.80 -1.73
N ASP A 93 -22.22 15.64 -0.94
CA ASP A 93 -22.38 17.12 -1.00
C ASP A 93 -21.23 17.79 -1.78
N LEU A 94 -20.39 17.05 -2.47
CA LEU A 94 -19.29 17.63 -3.24
C LEU A 94 -19.82 18.55 -4.36
N PRO A 95 -19.43 19.84 -4.41
CA PRO A 95 -19.94 20.79 -5.38
C PRO A 95 -19.76 20.34 -6.82
N GLY A 96 -20.85 20.29 -7.59
CA GLY A 96 -20.87 19.85 -8.99
C GLY A 96 -20.73 18.33 -9.17
N LYS A 97 -20.82 17.59 -8.09
CA LYS A 97 -20.78 16.12 -8.03
C LYS A 97 -21.76 15.58 -6.99
N GLU A 98 -22.83 16.30 -6.71
CA GLU A 98 -23.83 15.94 -5.72
C GLU A 98 -24.39 14.54 -6.01
N ASN A 99 -24.43 13.69 -4.99
CA ASN A 99 -24.89 12.29 -5.07
C ASN A 99 -24.11 11.40 -6.04
N TYR A 100 -22.88 11.79 -6.41
CA TYR A 100 -22.07 11.04 -7.36
C TYR A 100 -21.05 10.10 -6.66
N HIS A 101 -20.54 10.52 -5.50
CA HIS A 101 -19.54 9.76 -4.76
C HIS A 101 -20.11 9.20 -3.46
N ASP A 102 -19.69 8.00 -3.12
CA ASP A 102 -20.02 7.32 -1.85
C ASP A 102 -18.88 7.41 -0.81
N ALA A 103 -17.70 7.81 -1.23
CA ALA A 103 -16.54 7.99 -0.37
C ALA A 103 -15.66 9.16 -0.84
N VAL A 104 -15.06 9.84 0.12
CA VAL A 104 -14.04 10.88 -0.10
C VAL A 104 -12.90 10.66 0.88
N PHE A 105 -11.70 10.43 0.35
CA PHE A 105 -10.50 10.25 1.14
C PHE A 105 -9.74 11.56 1.27
N VAL A 106 -9.57 12.04 2.48
CA VAL A 106 -8.82 13.26 2.78
C VAL A 106 -7.52 12.91 3.51
N PRO A 107 -6.40 13.58 3.20
CA PRO A 107 -5.14 13.37 3.90
C PRO A 107 -5.32 13.63 5.40
N ARG A 108 -4.79 12.74 6.23
CA ARG A 108 -4.86 12.87 7.68
C ARG A 108 -3.49 12.92 8.32
N THR A 109 -2.63 12.00 7.93
CA THR A 109 -1.28 11.86 8.49
C THR A 109 -0.30 11.51 7.39
N MET A 110 0.94 11.95 7.54
CA MET A 110 2.05 11.57 6.69
C MET A 110 3.26 11.23 7.56
N HIS A 111 3.89 10.09 7.29
CA HIS A 111 5.15 9.69 7.91
C HIS A 111 6.28 9.79 6.88
N PHE A 112 7.37 10.42 7.26
CA PHE A 112 8.61 10.38 6.48
C PHE A 112 9.32 9.07 6.80
N THR A 113 9.36 8.16 5.84
CA THR A 113 9.92 6.81 6.04
C THR A 113 11.38 6.72 5.62
N GLY A 114 11.85 7.67 4.79
CA GLY A 114 13.02 7.45 3.97
C GLY A 114 12.78 6.33 2.96
N THR A 115 13.80 5.94 2.22
CA THR A 115 13.67 4.89 1.20
C THR A 115 13.57 3.52 1.87
N CYS A 116 12.33 3.02 2.01
CA CYS A 116 12.02 1.70 2.58
C CYS A 116 11.55 0.69 1.53
N ASP A 117 11.12 1.15 0.37
CA ASP A 117 10.48 0.32 -0.66
C ASP A 117 9.38 -0.56 -0.06
N LEU A 118 8.32 0.08 0.49
CA LEU A 118 7.22 -0.59 1.18
C LEU A 118 6.30 -1.28 0.17
N HIS A 119 6.43 -2.61 0.04
CA HIS A 119 5.72 -3.37 -0.99
C HIS A 119 4.31 -3.78 -0.57
N ASP A 120 4.10 -4.03 0.69
CA ASP A 120 2.80 -4.48 1.24
C ASP A 120 2.58 -3.89 2.62
N MET A 121 1.30 -3.73 3.02
CA MET A 121 0.98 -3.16 4.32
C MET A 121 -0.43 -3.53 4.78
N VAL A 122 -0.66 -3.41 6.09
CA VAL A 122 -1.96 -3.61 6.71
C VAL A 122 -2.13 -2.67 7.89
N PHE A 123 -3.36 -2.21 8.12
CA PHE A 123 -3.68 -1.54 9.37
C PHE A 123 -3.72 -2.54 10.53
N ASP A 124 -3.10 -2.15 11.65
CA ASP A 124 -3.10 -2.89 12.88
C ASP A 124 -3.46 -1.94 14.02
N GLY A 125 -4.74 -1.87 14.33
CA GLY A 125 -5.26 -0.83 15.20
C GLY A 125 -4.92 0.58 14.68
N PRO A 126 -4.32 1.46 15.49
CA PRO A 126 -3.96 2.81 15.07
C PRO A 126 -2.71 2.85 14.18
N SER A 127 -1.92 1.78 14.15
CA SER A 127 -0.63 1.72 13.48
C SER A 127 -0.73 1.06 12.09
N VAL A 128 0.34 1.13 11.32
CA VAL A 128 0.50 0.41 10.05
C VAL A 128 1.66 -0.56 10.18
N LEU A 129 1.42 -1.84 9.90
CA LEU A 129 2.46 -2.82 9.64
C LEU A 129 2.76 -2.82 8.14
N ALA A 130 4.03 -2.87 7.79
CA ALA A 130 4.45 -2.88 6.40
C ALA A 130 5.65 -3.80 6.15
N VAL A 131 5.71 -4.31 4.94
CA VAL A 131 6.88 -5.00 4.41
C VAL A 131 7.88 -3.96 3.94
N ASN A 132 8.99 -3.85 4.68
CA ASN A 132 10.12 -3.00 4.35
C ASN A 132 11.14 -3.81 3.55
N THR A 133 10.98 -3.81 2.24
CA THR A 133 11.81 -4.59 1.31
C THR A 133 13.26 -4.17 1.38
N ARG A 134 13.49 -2.86 1.49
CA ARG A 134 14.83 -2.29 1.54
C ARG A 134 15.67 -2.82 2.70
N TYR A 135 15.04 -3.01 3.87
CA TYR A 135 15.67 -3.50 5.08
C TYR A 135 15.40 -4.99 5.35
N SER A 136 14.71 -5.68 4.44
CA SER A 136 14.37 -7.11 4.56
C SER A 136 13.64 -7.45 5.86
N CYS A 137 12.70 -6.60 6.29
CA CYS A 137 11.96 -6.79 7.54
C CYS A 137 10.47 -6.42 7.41
N ILE A 138 9.66 -6.90 8.32
CA ILE A 138 8.34 -6.33 8.59
C ILE A 138 8.53 -5.29 9.69
N CYS A 139 7.94 -4.13 9.51
CA CYS A 139 8.10 -3.01 10.43
C CYS A 139 6.76 -2.35 10.77
N LEU A 140 6.75 -1.64 11.89
CA LEU A 140 5.63 -0.88 12.40
C LEU A 140 5.87 0.62 12.21
N PHE A 141 4.84 1.33 11.82
CA PHE A 141 4.77 2.79 11.80
C PHE A 141 3.81 3.23 12.91
N ASP A 142 4.36 3.74 13.99
CA ASP A 142 3.64 4.19 15.20
C ASP A 142 3.83 5.68 15.51
N GLY A 143 4.63 6.37 14.69
CA GLY A 143 4.93 7.79 14.86
C GLY A 143 6.11 8.10 15.76
N GLN A 144 6.74 7.12 16.40
CA GLN A 144 7.90 7.33 17.27
C GLN A 144 9.22 7.40 16.51
N TYR A 145 9.38 6.52 15.54
CA TYR A 145 10.55 6.43 14.67
C TYR A 145 10.13 6.41 13.21
N ASN A 146 11.08 6.50 12.29
CA ASN A 146 10.82 6.34 10.85
C ASN A 146 10.16 4.99 10.57
N PHE A 147 10.58 3.95 11.27
CA PHE A 147 9.93 2.64 11.38
C PHE A 147 10.54 1.87 12.56
N THR A 148 9.76 0.94 13.10
CA THR A 148 10.21 0.01 14.15
C THR A 148 10.18 -1.41 13.61
N PRO A 149 11.32 -2.10 13.41
CA PRO A 149 11.34 -3.49 12.97
C PRO A 149 10.64 -4.41 13.99
N VAL A 150 9.75 -5.26 13.49
CA VAL A 150 9.03 -6.24 14.34
C VAL A 150 9.37 -7.68 14.02
N TRP A 151 9.81 -7.97 12.78
CA TRP A 151 10.26 -9.29 12.37
C TRP A 151 11.14 -9.19 11.12
N HIS A 152 12.07 -10.09 10.99
CA HIS A 152 12.83 -10.35 9.76
C HIS A 152 13.05 -11.86 9.59
N PRO A 153 13.30 -12.34 8.36
CA PRO A 153 13.66 -13.73 8.14
C PRO A 153 14.88 -14.14 8.99
N PRO A 154 14.90 -15.36 9.54
CA PRO A 154 15.97 -15.77 10.48
C PRO A 154 17.37 -15.82 9.86
N PHE A 155 17.49 -15.85 8.54
CA PHE A 155 18.76 -15.78 7.83
C PHE A 155 19.28 -14.36 7.62
N ILE A 156 18.48 -13.33 7.89
CA ILE A 156 18.91 -11.93 7.88
C ILE A 156 19.57 -11.63 9.23
N THR A 157 20.88 -11.42 9.23
CA THR A 157 21.67 -11.28 10.47
C THR A 157 21.75 -9.84 10.97
N GLU A 158 21.49 -8.87 10.14
CA GLU A 158 21.43 -7.45 10.49
C GLU A 158 20.45 -6.69 9.57
N LEU A 159 19.92 -5.58 10.06
CA LEU A 159 19.05 -4.70 9.28
C LEU A 159 19.90 -3.64 8.57
N ALA A 160 20.09 -3.84 7.26
CA ALA A 160 20.81 -2.92 6.39
C ALA A 160 19.96 -2.57 5.17
N PRO A 161 20.09 -1.36 4.60
CA PRO A 161 19.29 -0.91 3.46
C PRO A 161 19.79 -1.53 2.13
N GLU A 162 19.84 -2.86 2.06
CA GLU A 162 20.53 -3.62 1.02
C GLU A 162 19.62 -4.54 0.20
N ASP A 163 18.32 -4.62 0.53
CA ASP A 163 17.38 -5.50 -0.18
C ASP A 163 17.91 -6.94 -0.34
N ARG A 164 18.25 -7.58 0.78
CA ARG A 164 18.99 -8.86 0.77
C ARG A 164 18.18 -10.04 0.24
N CYS A 165 16.88 -10.10 0.56
CA CYS A 165 16.00 -11.22 0.17
C CYS A 165 14.79 -10.81 -0.66
N HIS A 166 14.61 -9.52 -0.91
CA HIS A 166 13.43 -8.93 -1.54
C HIS A 166 12.14 -9.40 -0.89
N LEU A 167 12.02 -9.10 0.40
CA LEU A 167 10.79 -9.34 1.15
C LEU A 167 9.66 -8.57 0.47
N ASN A 168 8.59 -9.27 0.06
CA ASN A 168 7.67 -8.70 -0.91
C ASN A 168 6.24 -8.55 -0.39
N GLY A 169 5.70 -9.53 0.28
CA GLY A 169 4.32 -9.51 0.77
C GLY A 169 4.15 -10.18 2.10
N MET A 170 3.03 -9.93 2.75
CA MET A 170 2.65 -10.57 4.00
C MET A 170 1.18 -10.97 4.00
N ALA A 171 0.84 -12.05 4.68
CA ALA A 171 -0.52 -12.44 5.00
C ALA A 171 -0.83 -12.10 6.45
N PHE A 172 -1.87 -11.32 6.67
CA PHE A 172 -2.34 -10.91 7.99
C PHE A 172 -3.69 -11.56 8.28
N ALA A 173 -3.78 -12.28 9.38
CA ALA A 173 -5.00 -12.93 9.84
C ALA A 173 -5.02 -13.00 11.36
N ASP A 174 -6.19 -12.94 11.95
CA ASP A 174 -6.40 -13.07 13.40
C ASP A 174 -5.52 -12.10 14.22
N GLY A 175 -5.37 -10.87 13.73
CA GLY A 175 -4.61 -9.80 14.39
C GLY A 175 -3.09 -9.99 14.37
N ARG A 176 -2.54 -10.83 13.46
CA ARG A 176 -1.09 -11.06 13.34
C ARG A 176 -0.66 -11.33 11.91
N VAL A 177 0.60 -11.10 11.64
CA VAL A 177 1.22 -11.61 10.41
C VAL A 177 1.43 -13.10 10.54
N CYS A 178 0.93 -13.88 9.58
CA CYS A 178 1.03 -15.33 9.56
C CYS A 178 2.13 -15.82 8.61
N TYR A 179 2.24 -15.18 7.45
CA TYR A 179 3.19 -15.56 6.40
C TYR A 179 3.82 -14.33 5.78
N ALA A 180 5.02 -14.52 5.26
CA ALA A 180 5.73 -13.55 4.45
C ALA A 180 6.27 -14.21 3.18
N THR A 181 6.31 -13.45 2.08
CA THR A 181 6.87 -13.90 0.80
C THR A 181 8.12 -13.10 0.47
N MET A 182 9.08 -13.76 -0.16
CA MET A 182 10.32 -13.13 -0.62
C MET A 182 10.83 -13.81 -1.89
N LEU A 183 11.69 -13.13 -2.66
CA LEU A 183 12.20 -13.66 -3.93
C LEU A 183 13.36 -14.65 -3.75
N GLY A 184 14.08 -14.59 -2.63
CA GLY A 184 15.20 -15.51 -2.40
C GLY A 184 15.61 -15.59 -0.93
N VAL A 185 16.42 -16.60 -0.62
CA VAL A 185 17.09 -16.77 0.68
C VAL A 185 18.51 -16.27 0.53
N SER A 186 18.74 -15.03 0.92
CA SER A 186 20.07 -14.40 0.87
C SER A 186 20.25 -13.42 2.02
N ASN A 187 21.47 -13.35 2.54
CA ASN A 187 21.91 -12.34 3.51
C ASN A 187 22.94 -11.36 2.89
N GLU A 188 23.19 -11.49 1.60
CA GLU A 188 24.09 -10.61 0.85
C GLU A 188 23.33 -9.46 0.18
N PRO A 189 23.93 -8.27 0.00
CA PRO A 189 23.31 -7.16 -0.69
C PRO A 189 22.74 -7.53 -2.05
N ASN A 190 21.44 -7.36 -2.26
CA ASN A 190 20.71 -7.76 -3.48
C ASN A 190 20.89 -9.23 -3.92
N GLY A 191 21.34 -10.11 -3.04
CA GLY A 191 21.69 -11.50 -3.36
C GLY A 191 20.53 -12.37 -3.85
N TRP A 192 19.28 -11.95 -3.63
CA TRP A 192 18.10 -12.60 -4.20
C TRP A 192 18.10 -12.63 -5.74
N ARG A 193 18.86 -11.74 -6.40
CA ARG A 193 18.91 -11.64 -7.87
C ARG A 193 19.57 -12.84 -8.53
N ASP A 194 20.51 -13.47 -7.85
CA ASP A 194 21.28 -14.61 -8.39
C ASP A 194 20.42 -15.86 -8.58
N GLY A 195 19.33 -16.01 -7.83
CA GLY A 195 18.38 -17.13 -7.90
C GLY A 195 16.97 -16.76 -8.34
N MET A 196 16.75 -15.57 -8.91
CA MET A 196 15.42 -15.02 -9.15
C MET A 196 14.48 -15.90 -10.00
N ALA A 197 15.03 -16.66 -10.94
CA ALA A 197 14.23 -17.52 -11.83
C ALA A 197 13.70 -18.81 -11.14
N GLU A 198 14.39 -19.27 -10.11
CA GLU A 198 14.08 -20.49 -9.36
C GLU A 198 13.72 -20.22 -7.90
N GLY A 199 13.85 -18.96 -7.49
CA GLY A 199 13.56 -18.47 -6.16
C GLY A 199 12.06 -18.35 -5.91
N GLY A 200 11.76 -17.78 -4.78
CA GLY A 200 10.40 -17.62 -4.29
C GLY A 200 10.17 -18.47 -3.05
N VAL A 201 10.00 -17.77 -1.92
CA VAL A 201 9.83 -18.40 -0.61
C VAL A 201 8.58 -17.88 0.04
N LEU A 202 7.76 -18.78 0.54
CA LEU A 202 6.71 -18.52 1.51
C LEU A 202 7.21 -19.00 2.87
N MET A 203 7.28 -18.09 3.82
CA MET A 203 7.77 -18.37 5.18
C MET A 203 6.68 -18.08 6.20
N GLU A 204 6.49 -19.01 7.14
CA GLU A 204 5.65 -18.76 8.30
C GLU A 204 6.33 -17.76 9.22
N VAL A 205 5.57 -16.76 9.66
CA VAL A 205 6.03 -15.76 10.63
C VAL A 205 5.61 -16.23 12.02
N PRO A 206 6.56 -16.55 12.90
CA PRO A 206 6.25 -16.91 14.28
C PRO A 206 5.49 -15.79 14.99
N THR A 207 4.65 -16.14 15.95
CA THR A 207 3.93 -15.15 16.76
C THR A 207 4.91 -14.21 17.44
N VAL A 208 5.06 -13.00 16.92
CA VAL A 208 5.85 -11.95 17.55
C VAL A 208 5.01 -11.35 18.66
N ARG A 209 5.42 -11.56 19.91
CA ARG A 209 4.81 -10.86 21.06
C ARG A 209 5.23 -9.41 20.96
N ARG A 210 4.27 -8.52 20.78
CA ARG A 210 4.52 -7.08 20.94
C ARG A 210 4.79 -6.83 22.42
N HIS A 211 5.93 -6.29 22.75
CA HIS A 211 6.11 -5.61 24.02
C HIS A 211 5.37 -4.25 23.90
N VAL A 212 4.08 -4.27 24.16
CA VAL A 212 3.37 -3.06 24.54
C VAL A 212 3.81 -2.80 25.99
N GLU A 213 4.88 -2.07 26.16
CA GLU A 213 5.11 -1.42 27.45
C GLU A 213 3.98 -0.41 27.59
N ALA A 214 3.00 -0.76 28.42
CA ALA A 214 2.02 0.21 28.89
C ALA A 214 2.83 1.29 29.62
N ALA A 215 2.95 2.45 29.00
CA ALA A 215 3.40 3.65 29.69
C ALA A 215 2.39 3.91 30.81
N GLN A 216 2.81 3.72 32.03
CA GLN A 216 2.13 4.16 33.25
C GLN A 216 2.30 5.66 33.39
#